data_4fb749541b5f4e4776218d295c07af96
#
_entry.id   4fb749541b5f4e4776218d295c07af96
#
_cell.length_a   1.000
_cell.length_b   1.000
_cell.length_c   1.000
_cell.angle_alpha   90.00
_cell.angle_beta   90.00
_cell.angle_gamma   90.00
#
_symmetry.space_group_name_H-M   'P 1'
#
loop_
_entity.id
_entity.type
_entity.pdbx_description
1 polymer ?
#
loop_
_entity_poly.entity_id
_entity_poly.type
_entity_poly.pdbx_seq_one_letter_code
_entity_poly.pdbx_strand_id
1 'polypeptide(L)'
;VAKAILVTGATGQIGSDLVKELSKRYEGTQIIASSRKAQSSTESESLVHEVLDVTDSQRLQEIIECYGVDTIYHLAGILSAKGERDRELCWNVNINGLKNVLEAARTCHLKVFCPSSIAVFGANTPKFKTPQTTIKEPSTIYGITKATGELLCQYYADRFGVDVRSLRLPGIISYGTPTGGGTTDFAVEIFYRAIAEGSYTCFVRSETRLPMMYMPDAIEAILKLMQAELSAIKVRSSYNIAAVSFSAAELVAEIHKHLPNFTCNYQPDFRQAIADSWPSVIDDSQARTDWGWQHSYDLPAIVTDMLEHLSPKLAKGINRQGGRETPGAGEQGRICI
;
A
#
# COMPACT_ATOMS: atom_id res chain seq x y z
N VAL A 1 -11.19 19.02 -13.94
CA VAL A 1 -9.77 18.86 -13.55
C VAL A 1 -9.68 19.36 -12.12
N ALA A 2 -9.04 18.59 -11.23
CA ALA A 2 -8.80 18.99 -9.83
C ALA A 2 -7.95 20.27 -9.81
N LYS A 3 -8.19 21.17 -8.85
CA LYS A 3 -7.40 22.40 -8.69
C LYS A 3 -6.07 22.08 -8.00
N ALA A 4 -6.14 21.32 -6.90
CA ALA A 4 -4.98 20.82 -6.19
C ALA A 4 -5.32 19.47 -5.51
N ILE A 5 -4.35 18.57 -5.48
CA ILE A 5 -4.48 17.22 -4.94
C ILE A 5 -3.53 17.06 -3.77
N LEU A 6 -4.05 16.71 -2.59
CA LEU A 6 -3.24 16.36 -1.43
C LEU A 6 -3.09 14.82 -1.35
N VAL A 7 -1.85 14.34 -1.26
CA VAL A 7 -1.53 12.93 -0.99
C VAL A 7 -0.90 12.83 0.40
N THR A 8 -1.62 12.28 1.37
CA THR A 8 -1.05 12.01 2.69
C THR A 8 -0.35 10.65 2.70
N GLY A 9 0.76 10.53 3.41
CA GLY A 9 1.56 9.31 3.34
C GLY A 9 2.28 9.11 2.00
N ALA A 10 2.63 10.21 1.35
CA ALA A 10 3.22 10.26 0.01
C ALA A 10 4.57 9.51 -0.11
N THR A 11 5.28 9.28 1.00
CA THR A 11 6.55 8.52 1.05
C THR A 11 6.36 7.02 1.27
N GLY A 12 5.13 6.56 1.43
CA GLY A 12 4.80 5.14 1.57
C GLY A 12 4.85 4.39 0.23
N GLN A 13 4.68 3.06 0.30
CA GLN A 13 4.75 2.18 -0.88
C GLN A 13 3.79 2.61 -2.00
N ILE A 14 2.51 2.78 -1.69
CA ILE A 14 1.52 3.23 -2.68
C ILE A 14 1.67 4.73 -2.96
N GLY A 15 1.94 5.52 -1.91
CA GLY A 15 1.98 6.99 -2.01
C GLY A 15 3.05 7.50 -2.97
N SER A 16 4.25 6.91 -2.93
CA SER A 16 5.36 7.31 -3.80
C SER A 16 5.08 7.07 -5.28
N ASP A 17 4.43 5.96 -5.62
CA ASP A 17 4.08 5.64 -7.00
C ASP A 17 2.83 6.41 -7.46
N LEU A 18 1.87 6.62 -6.55
CA LEU A 18 0.68 7.43 -6.85
C LEU A 18 1.05 8.90 -7.15
N VAL A 19 1.94 9.52 -6.35
CA VAL A 19 2.40 10.91 -6.60
C VAL A 19 3.03 11.03 -7.98
N LYS A 20 3.90 10.09 -8.37
CA LYS A 20 4.51 10.08 -9.71
C LYS A 20 3.47 10.00 -10.82
N GLU A 21 2.49 9.12 -10.65
CA GLU A 21 1.46 8.91 -11.67
C GLU A 21 0.47 10.08 -11.75
N LEU A 22 0.10 10.67 -10.60
CA LEU A 22 -0.71 11.90 -10.57
C LEU A 22 -0.01 13.06 -11.28
N SER A 23 1.28 13.25 -11.01
CA SER A 23 2.08 14.31 -11.66
C SER A 23 2.17 14.15 -13.18
N LYS A 24 2.15 12.91 -13.69
CA LYS A 24 2.13 12.64 -15.13
C LYS A 24 0.76 12.85 -15.76
N ARG A 25 -0.31 12.39 -15.11
CA ARG A 25 -1.67 12.37 -15.68
C ARG A 25 -2.40 13.70 -15.57
N TYR A 26 -2.06 14.51 -14.58
CA TYR A 26 -2.76 15.76 -14.28
C TYR A 26 -1.84 16.97 -14.47
N GLU A 27 -1.35 17.15 -15.72
CA GLU A 27 -0.55 18.32 -16.09
C GLU A 27 -1.29 19.62 -15.72
N GLY A 28 -0.60 20.54 -15.06
CA GLY A 28 -1.16 21.80 -14.58
C GLY A 28 -1.96 21.71 -13.27
N THR A 29 -2.12 20.53 -12.69
CA THR A 29 -2.67 20.36 -11.33
C THR A 29 -1.55 20.36 -10.30
N GLN A 30 -1.71 21.12 -9.21
CA GLN A 30 -0.75 21.11 -8.13
C GLN A 30 -0.92 19.85 -7.28
N ILE A 31 0.18 19.09 -7.11
CA ILE A 31 0.23 17.90 -6.25
C ILE A 31 0.97 18.24 -4.97
N ILE A 32 0.30 18.10 -3.84
CA ILE A 32 0.87 18.30 -2.50
C ILE A 32 1.17 16.92 -1.91
N ALA A 33 2.45 16.54 -1.89
CA ALA A 33 2.93 15.31 -1.31
C ALA A 33 3.25 15.52 0.16
N SER A 34 2.50 14.93 1.08
CA SER A 34 2.74 15.14 2.50
C SER A 34 3.26 13.91 3.24
N SER A 35 4.16 14.15 4.17
CA SER A 35 4.72 13.14 5.09
C SER A 35 5.09 13.78 6.42
N ARG A 36 5.32 12.94 7.46
CA ARG A 36 5.68 13.42 8.81
C ARG A 36 7.10 14.00 8.90
N LYS A 37 7.95 13.73 7.92
CA LYS A 37 9.33 14.25 7.87
C LYS A 37 9.49 15.07 6.62
N ALA A 38 10.22 16.16 6.75
CA ALA A 38 10.62 16.94 5.59
C ALA A 38 11.38 16.06 4.58
N GLN A 39 11.07 16.23 3.31
CA GLN A 39 11.77 15.56 2.22
C GLN A 39 12.68 16.58 1.53
N SER A 40 13.95 16.20 1.32
CA SER A 40 14.84 16.93 0.42
C SER A 40 14.52 16.49 -1.02
N SER A 41 13.64 17.16 -1.68
CA SER A 41 13.31 16.86 -3.06
C SER A 41 13.49 18.09 -3.94
N THR A 42 13.77 17.84 -5.21
CA THR A 42 13.65 18.86 -6.24
C THR A 42 12.17 19.17 -6.40
N GLU A 43 11.72 20.25 -5.80
CA GLU A 43 10.39 20.80 -6.03
C GLU A 43 10.28 21.24 -7.49
N SER A 44 9.14 20.96 -8.08
CA SER A 44 8.72 21.55 -9.35
C SER A 44 7.52 22.45 -9.09
N GLU A 45 7.19 23.35 -10.00
CA GLU A 45 6.00 24.21 -9.86
C GLU A 45 4.72 23.40 -9.60
N SER A 46 4.66 22.16 -10.07
CA SER A 46 3.49 21.28 -9.95
C SER A 46 3.56 20.28 -8.77
N LEU A 47 4.72 20.10 -8.11
CA LEU A 47 4.90 19.16 -6.99
C LEU A 47 5.51 19.88 -5.80
N VAL A 48 4.75 19.94 -4.71
CA VAL A 48 5.14 20.55 -3.44
C VAL A 48 5.20 19.47 -2.34
N HIS A 49 6.18 19.59 -1.45
CA HIS A 49 6.29 18.70 -0.29
C HIS A 49 5.93 19.43 0.99
N GLU A 50 4.97 18.88 1.74
CA GLU A 50 4.49 19.42 3.01
C GLU A 50 4.74 18.47 4.17
N VAL A 51 5.07 19.04 5.33
CA VAL A 51 5.14 18.28 6.58
C VAL A 51 3.74 18.25 7.19
N LEU A 52 3.19 17.05 7.34
CA LEU A 52 1.88 16.83 7.92
C LEU A 52 1.85 15.54 8.76
N ASP A 53 1.49 15.65 10.03
CA ASP A 53 0.90 14.56 10.79
C ASP A 53 -0.62 14.62 10.62
N VAL A 54 -1.24 13.56 10.13
CA VAL A 54 -2.68 13.54 9.86
C VAL A 54 -3.54 13.62 11.12
N THR A 55 -2.94 13.46 12.30
CA THR A 55 -3.60 13.66 13.59
C THR A 55 -3.68 15.15 13.99
N ASP A 56 -2.92 16.01 13.32
CA ASP A 56 -2.99 17.47 13.47
C ASP A 56 -4.03 18.04 12.48
N SER A 57 -5.25 18.21 12.97
CA SER A 57 -6.36 18.71 12.17
C SER A 57 -6.19 20.17 11.75
N GLN A 58 -5.50 20.98 12.58
CA GLN A 58 -5.24 22.39 12.25
C GLN A 58 -4.26 22.50 11.07
N ARG A 59 -3.14 21.75 11.13
CA ARG A 59 -2.17 21.75 10.03
C ARG A 59 -2.77 21.20 8.72
N LEU A 60 -3.62 20.17 8.80
CA LEU A 60 -4.36 19.67 7.65
C LEU A 60 -5.23 20.76 7.02
N GLN A 61 -5.96 21.52 7.83
CA GLN A 61 -6.82 22.61 7.36
C GLN A 61 -6.00 23.73 6.71
N GLU A 62 -4.88 24.14 7.32
CA GLU A 62 -3.97 25.15 6.77
C GLU A 62 -3.48 24.76 5.37
N ILE A 63 -3.08 23.49 5.15
CA ILE A 63 -2.65 23.01 3.84
C ILE A 63 -3.82 23.06 2.83
N ILE A 64 -5.00 22.60 3.23
CA ILE A 64 -6.18 22.59 2.35
C ILE A 64 -6.50 24.01 1.88
N GLU A 65 -6.50 24.98 2.77
CA GLU A 65 -6.81 26.39 2.47
C GLU A 65 -5.72 27.06 1.64
N CYS A 66 -4.44 26.86 2.02
CA CYS A 66 -3.29 27.46 1.35
C CYS A 66 -3.22 27.09 -0.13
N TYR A 67 -3.48 25.82 -0.45
CA TYR A 67 -3.35 25.30 -1.82
C TYR A 67 -4.69 25.19 -2.57
N GLY A 68 -5.82 25.44 -1.91
CA GLY A 68 -7.14 25.24 -2.50
C GLY A 68 -7.38 23.79 -2.89
N VAL A 69 -7.01 22.86 -2.01
CA VAL A 69 -7.18 21.42 -2.24
C VAL A 69 -8.65 21.09 -2.46
N ASP A 70 -8.95 20.27 -3.45
CA ASP A 70 -10.28 19.73 -3.71
C ASP A 70 -10.35 18.21 -3.65
N THR A 71 -9.21 17.55 -3.70
CA THR A 71 -9.10 16.09 -3.69
C THR A 71 -8.00 15.62 -2.73
N ILE A 72 -8.34 14.64 -1.87
CA ILE A 72 -7.37 14.02 -0.93
C ILE A 72 -7.25 12.54 -1.23
N TYR A 73 -6.01 12.08 -1.45
CA TYR A 73 -5.64 10.65 -1.38
C TYR A 73 -5.04 10.39 0.00
N HIS A 74 -5.86 9.86 0.92
CA HIS A 74 -5.44 9.61 2.30
C HIS A 74 -4.78 8.25 2.43
N LEU A 75 -3.44 8.20 2.24
CA LEU A 75 -2.64 6.97 2.32
C LEU A 75 -1.83 6.85 3.62
N ALA A 76 -1.85 7.88 4.47
CA ALA A 76 -1.20 7.82 5.77
C ALA A 76 -1.84 6.75 6.65
N GLY A 77 -1.03 5.84 7.18
CA GLY A 77 -1.53 4.77 8.03
C GLY A 77 -0.41 3.93 8.63
N ILE A 78 -0.71 3.26 9.73
CA ILE A 78 0.15 2.28 10.39
C ILE A 78 -0.29 0.89 9.95
N LEU A 79 0.66 0.06 9.47
CA LEU A 79 0.41 -1.28 8.96
C LEU A 79 0.36 -2.34 10.08
N SER A 80 -0.04 -3.57 9.73
CA SER A 80 -0.38 -4.64 10.65
C SER A 80 0.70 -4.95 11.69
N ALA A 81 1.93 -5.28 11.31
CA ALA A 81 2.97 -5.66 12.27
C ALA A 81 3.40 -4.51 13.18
N LYS A 82 3.41 -3.27 12.66
CA LYS A 82 3.69 -2.08 13.48
C LYS A 82 2.51 -1.77 14.40
N GLY A 83 1.30 -1.95 13.93
CA GLY A 83 0.08 -1.76 14.71
C GLY A 83 0.01 -2.69 15.92
N GLU A 84 0.39 -3.97 15.76
CA GLU A 84 0.41 -4.92 16.88
C GLU A 84 1.46 -4.53 17.95
N ARG A 85 2.56 -3.89 17.57
CA ARG A 85 3.58 -3.39 18.51
C ARG A 85 3.15 -2.11 19.23
N ASP A 86 2.38 -1.26 18.56
CA ASP A 86 1.92 0.03 19.07
C ASP A 86 0.46 0.26 18.66
N ARG A 87 -0.44 -0.28 19.46
CA ARG A 87 -1.89 -0.24 19.19
C ARG A 87 -2.47 1.16 19.30
N GLU A 88 -1.96 1.96 20.21
CA GLU A 88 -2.40 3.34 20.41
C GLU A 88 -2.03 4.22 19.22
N LEU A 89 -0.79 4.12 18.76
CA LEU A 89 -0.36 4.82 17.56
C LEU A 89 -1.17 4.37 16.33
N CYS A 90 -1.44 3.07 16.21
CA CYS A 90 -2.24 2.53 15.11
C CYS A 90 -3.65 3.10 15.12
N TRP A 91 -4.31 3.11 16.28
CA TRP A 91 -5.63 3.70 16.43
C TRP A 91 -5.62 5.19 16.11
N ASN A 92 -4.70 5.94 16.72
CA ASN A 92 -4.65 7.39 16.57
C ASN A 92 -4.43 7.81 15.11
N VAL A 93 -3.47 7.21 14.42
CA VAL A 93 -3.20 7.54 13.00
C VAL A 93 -4.32 7.06 12.09
N ASN A 94 -4.76 5.79 12.23
CA ASN A 94 -5.69 5.20 11.27
C ASN A 94 -7.15 5.65 11.49
N ILE A 95 -7.55 6.01 12.71
CA ILE A 95 -8.92 6.42 13.02
C ILE A 95 -9.03 7.92 13.22
N ASN A 96 -8.24 8.52 14.12
CA ASN A 96 -8.35 9.95 14.35
C ASN A 96 -7.81 10.74 13.15
N GLY A 97 -6.75 10.25 12.49
CA GLY A 97 -6.26 10.84 11.24
C GLY A 97 -7.32 10.77 10.12
N LEU A 98 -7.97 9.62 9.93
CA LEU A 98 -9.05 9.47 8.96
C LEU A 98 -10.24 10.39 9.30
N LYS A 99 -10.62 10.46 10.58
CA LYS A 99 -11.71 11.35 11.03
C LYS A 99 -11.39 12.81 10.68
N ASN A 100 -10.17 13.27 10.91
CA ASN A 100 -9.76 14.63 10.56
C ASN A 100 -9.92 14.90 9.05
N VAL A 101 -9.51 13.95 8.21
CA VAL A 101 -9.67 14.06 6.75
C VAL A 101 -11.15 14.07 6.35
N LEU A 102 -11.99 13.23 6.94
CA LEU A 102 -13.43 13.20 6.65
C LEU A 102 -14.15 14.46 7.12
N GLU A 103 -13.78 15.04 8.26
CA GLU A 103 -14.31 16.32 8.72
C GLU A 103 -13.89 17.46 7.80
N ALA A 104 -12.62 17.52 7.39
CA ALA A 104 -12.17 18.49 6.40
C ALA A 104 -12.93 18.33 5.07
N ALA A 105 -13.13 17.08 4.63
CA ALA A 105 -13.89 16.81 3.41
C ALA A 105 -15.36 17.26 3.52
N ARG A 106 -15.99 17.09 4.67
CA ARG A 106 -17.35 17.56 4.94
C ARG A 106 -17.45 19.09 4.90
N THR A 107 -16.50 19.78 5.51
CA THR A 107 -16.54 21.26 5.63
C THR A 107 -16.10 21.97 4.36
N CYS A 108 -15.13 21.43 3.65
CA CYS A 108 -14.54 22.02 2.44
C CYS A 108 -15.04 21.37 1.13
N HIS A 109 -16.02 20.44 1.21
CA HIS A 109 -16.59 19.73 0.06
C HIS A 109 -15.54 19.01 -0.80
N LEU A 110 -14.63 18.29 -0.16
CA LEU A 110 -13.53 17.61 -0.83
C LEU A 110 -13.93 16.19 -1.26
N LYS A 111 -13.28 15.71 -2.31
CA LYS A 111 -13.31 14.31 -2.73
C LYS A 111 -12.19 13.54 -2.05
N VAL A 112 -12.48 12.36 -1.49
CA VAL A 112 -11.51 11.60 -0.71
C VAL A 112 -11.37 10.17 -1.22
N PHE A 113 -10.13 9.73 -1.42
CA PHE A 113 -9.78 8.32 -1.48
C PHE A 113 -9.18 7.87 -0.15
N CYS A 114 -9.63 6.75 0.38
CA CYS A 114 -9.11 6.15 1.61
C CYS A 114 -9.01 4.63 1.44
N PRO A 115 -7.80 4.02 1.49
CA PRO A 115 -7.66 2.59 1.31
C PRO A 115 -8.10 1.80 2.55
N SER A 116 -8.96 0.80 2.34
CA SER A 116 -9.15 -0.32 3.23
C SER A 116 -8.19 -1.47 2.86
N SER A 117 -8.39 -2.63 3.43
CA SER A 117 -7.51 -3.79 3.25
C SER A 117 -8.29 -5.09 3.39
N ILE A 118 -7.78 -6.18 2.81
CA ILE A 118 -8.26 -7.54 3.09
C ILE A 118 -8.15 -7.91 4.58
N ALA A 119 -7.37 -7.16 5.36
CA ALA A 119 -7.25 -7.35 6.81
C ALA A 119 -8.56 -7.07 7.59
N VAL A 120 -9.61 -6.52 6.95
CA VAL A 120 -10.96 -6.41 7.54
C VAL A 120 -11.64 -7.77 7.70
N PHE A 121 -11.19 -8.77 6.97
CA PHE A 121 -11.72 -10.12 7.02
C PHE A 121 -11.10 -10.94 8.17
N GLY A 122 -11.80 -11.94 8.62
CA GLY A 122 -11.41 -12.77 9.76
C GLY A 122 -11.70 -14.25 9.55
N ALA A 123 -11.61 -15.02 10.63
CA ALA A 123 -11.72 -16.49 10.58
C ALA A 123 -13.06 -16.98 10.00
N ASN A 124 -14.15 -16.29 10.32
CA ASN A 124 -15.51 -16.65 9.88
C ASN A 124 -15.90 -16.08 8.51
N THR A 125 -15.03 -15.30 7.88
CA THR A 125 -15.25 -14.84 6.53
C THR A 125 -15.10 -15.99 5.52
N PRO A 126 -16.02 -16.16 4.54
CA PRO A 126 -15.83 -17.12 3.46
C PRO A 126 -14.48 -16.91 2.76
N LYS A 127 -13.67 -17.98 2.66
CA LYS A 127 -12.28 -17.88 2.17
C LYS A 127 -12.17 -17.86 0.66
N PHE A 128 -13.09 -18.50 -0.04
CA PHE A 128 -13.07 -18.61 -1.50
C PHE A 128 -14.19 -17.75 -2.10
N LYS A 129 -13.83 -16.92 -3.07
CA LYS A 129 -14.73 -15.93 -3.68
C LYS A 129 -15.49 -15.11 -2.64
N THR A 130 -14.72 -14.55 -1.68
CA THR A 130 -15.27 -13.72 -0.61
C THR A 130 -16.14 -12.60 -1.17
N PRO A 131 -17.45 -12.59 -0.88
CA PRO A 131 -18.37 -11.66 -1.51
C PRO A 131 -18.20 -10.22 -0.99
N GLN A 132 -18.68 -9.25 -1.76
CA GLN A 132 -18.63 -7.82 -1.42
C GLN A 132 -19.23 -7.55 -0.04
N THR A 133 -20.39 -8.12 0.23
CA THR A 133 -21.09 -8.03 1.53
C THR A 133 -20.93 -9.33 2.28
N THR A 134 -20.18 -9.30 3.38
CA THR A 134 -19.87 -10.48 4.19
C THR A 134 -19.46 -10.10 5.60
N ILE A 135 -19.26 -11.11 6.44
CA ILE A 135 -18.79 -10.98 7.82
C ILE A 135 -17.36 -10.40 7.81
N LYS A 136 -17.16 -9.35 8.59
CA LYS A 136 -15.87 -8.71 8.84
C LYS A 136 -15.55 -8.83 10.33
N GLU A 137 -14.68 -9.75 10.68
CA GLU A 137 -14.26 -10.02 12.08
C GLU A 137 -12.73 -10.05 12.17
N PRO A 138 -12.08 -8.89 11.96
CA PRO A 138 -10.63 -8.82 12.00
C PRO A 138 -10.08 -9.15 13.39
N SER A 139 -8.97 -9.89 13.42
CA SER A 139 -8.29 -10.29 14.65
C SER A 139 -7.08 -9.41 15.00
N THR A 140 -6.75 -8.45 14.16
CA THR A 140 -5.62 -7.52 14.37
C THR A 140 -6.12 -6.11 14.60
N ILE A 141 -5.36 -5.30 15.39
CA ILE A 141 -5.70 -3.88 15.59
C ILE A 141 -5.76 -3.12 14.25
N TYR A 142 -4.86 -3.44 13.32
CA TYR A 142 -4.87 -2.88 11.97
C TYR A 142 -6.19 -3.19 11.24
N GLY A 143 -6.58 -4.47 11.22
CA GLY A 143 -7.84 -4.89 10.58
C GLY A 143 -9.06 -4.24 11.23
N ILE A 144 -9.07 -4.12 12.58
CA ILE A 144 -10.12 -3.43 13.33
C ILE A 144 -10.19 -1.96 12.91
N THR A 145 -9.05 -1.25 12.82
CA THR A 145 -9.04 0.15 12.37
C THR A 145 -9.53 0.29 10.94
N LYS A 146 -9.18 -0.65 10.03
CA LYS A 146 -9.67 -0.62 8.64
C LYS A 146 -11.17 -0.88 8.56
N ALA A 147 -11.70 -1.85 9.29
CA ALA A 147 -13.15 -2.12 9.35
C ALA A 147 -13.93 -0.92 9.93
N THR A 148 -13.43 -0.31 10.99
CA THR A 148 -13.98 0.93 11.57
C THR A 148 -13.91 2.08 10.57
N GLY A 149 -12.80 2.22 9.83
CA GLY A 149 -12.64 3.21 8.77
C GLY A 149 -13.67 3.07 7.65
N GLU A 150 -13.99 1.83 7.23
CA GLU A 150 -15.06 1.58 6.25
C GLU A 150 -16.43 2.08 6.75
N LEU A 151 -16.75 1.85 8.03
CA LEU A 151 -18.00 2.32 8.64
C LEU A 151 -18.02 3.85 8.73
N LEU A 152 -16.91 4.48 9.08
CA LEU A 152 -16.79 5.95 9.07
C LEU A 152 -16.99 6.51 7.67
N CYS A 153 -16.31 5.97 6.65
CA CYS A 153 -16.48 6.40 5.27
C CYS A 153 -17.94 6.31 4.83
N GLN A 154 -18.59 5.18 5.10
CA GLN A 154 -20.02 5.01 4.79
C GLN A 154 -20.87 6.03 5.54
N TYR A 155 -20.66 6.23 6.84
CA TYR A 155 -21.42 7.20 7.65
C TYR A 155 -21.30 8.62 7.09
N TYR A 156 -20.08 9.07 6.74
CA TYR A 156 -19.88 10.40 6.18
C TYR A 156 -20.49 10.55 4.78
N ALA A 157 -20.46 9.50 3.98
CA ALA A 157 -21.11 9.50 2.68
C ALA A 157 -22.64 9.59 2.81
N ASP A 158 -23.24 8.75 3.66
CA ASP A 158 -24.69 8.63 3.78
C ASP A 158 -25.30 9.81 4.55
N ARG A 159 -24.60 10.30 5.60
CA ARG A 159 -25.13 11.33 6.48
C ARG A 159 -24.84 12.75 6.00
N PHE A 160 -23.69 12.97 5.39
CA PHE A 160 -23.20 14.31 5.03
C PHE A 160 -22.95 14.49 3.54
N GLY A 161 -23.15 13.46 2.71
CA GLY A 161 -22.94 13.53 1.27
C GLY A 161 -21.48 13.65 0.84
N VAL A 162 -20.52 13.29 1.71
CA VAL A 162 -19.09 13.34 1.37
C VAL A 162 -18.79 12.34 0.26
N ASP A 163 -18.13 12.78 -0.81
CA ASP A 163 -17.62 11.88 -1.87
C ASP A 163 -16.35 11.18 -1.39
N VAL A 164 -16.52 10.18 -0.52
CA VAL A 164 -15.44 9.30 -0.07
C VAL A 164 -15.53 7.95 -0.79
N ARG A 165 -14.40 7.47 -1.28
CA ARG A 165 -14.23 6.25 -2.07
C ARG A 165 -13.13 5.38 -1.50
N SER A 166 -13.32 4.07 -1.49
CA SER A 166 -12.42 3.15 -0.79
C SER A 166 -12.32 1.80 -1.50
N LEU A 167 -11.14 1.20 -1.39
CA LEU A 167 -10.81 -0.14 -1.91
C LEU A 167 -10.27 -1.02 -0.79
N ARG A 168 -10.73 -2.27 -0.69
CA ARG A 168 -10.08 -3.31 0.13
C ARG A 168 -8.92 -3.88 -0.64
N LEU A 169 -7.77 -3.23 -0.52
CA LEU A 169 -6.56 -3.63 -1.23
C LEU A 169 -6.06 -4.99 -0.74
N PRO A 170 -5.69 -5.90 -1.66
CA PRO A 170 -5.00 -7.15 -1.35
C PRO A 170 -3.52 -6.93 -1.01
N GLY A 171 -2.70 -7.98 -0.98
CA GLY A 171 -1.26 -7.85 -0.89
C GLY A 171 -0.69 -7.12 -2.10
N ILE A 172 0.06 -6.05 -1.87
CA ILE A 172 0.64 -5.25 -2.96
C ILE A 172 2.07 -5.67 -3.23
N ILE A 173 2.36 -6.00 -4.49
CA ILE A 173 3.69 -6.35 -4.99
C ILE A 173 4.27 -5.13 -5.70
N SER A 174 5.50 -4.73 -5.33
CA SER A 174 6.15 -3.53 -5.87
C SER A 174 7.67 -3.66 -5.79
N TYR A 175 8.36 -3.13 -6.79
CA TYR A 175 9.83 -2.97 -6.81
C TYR A 175 10.27 -1.55 -6.39
N GLY A 176 9.34 -0.62 -6.22
CA GLY A 176 9.65 0.80 -5.99
C GLY A 176 10.15 1.09 -4.58
N THR A 177 9.57 0.45 -3.58
CA THR A 177 9.84 0.69 -2.16
C THR A 177 9.99 -0.64 -1.42
N PRO A 178 10.95 -0.78 -0.51
CA PRO A 178 11.09 -1.96 0.34
C PRO A 178 9.82 -2.25 1.14
N THR A 179 9.68 -3.50 1.57
CA THR A 179 8.54 -3.99 2.36
C THR A 179 8.41 -3.27 3.71
N GLY A 180 7.17 -3.10 4.17
CA GLY A 180 6.84 -2.36 5.40
C GLY A 180 6.61 -3.22 6.65
N GLY A 181 6.80 -4.54 6.58
CA GLY A 181 6.50 -5.48 7.65
C GLY A 181 5.05 -6.00 7.60
N GLY A 182 4.52 -6.24 6.41
CA GLY A 182 3.20 -6.84 6.18
C GLY A 182 3.22 -8.36 6.14
N THR A 183 2.05 -8.98 6.31
CA THR A 183 1.87 -10.44 6.19
C THR A 183 2.10 -10.95 4.76
N THR A 184 1.88 -10.09 3.75
CA THR A 184 2.05 -10.41 2.33
C THR A 184 3.44 -10.09 1.79
N ASP A 185 4.34 -9.58 2.62
CA ASP A 185 5.66 -9.11 2.20
C ASP A 185 6.56 -10.23 1.65
N PHE A 186 6.25 -11.50 1.94
CA PHE A 186 6.97 -12.63 1.33
C PHE A 186 6.96 -12.56 -0.20
N ALA A 187 5.86 -12.08 -0.80
CA ALA A 187 5.70 -11.97 -2.24
C ALA A 187 6.53 -10.81 -2.88
N VAL A 188 7.18 -10.01 -2.04
CA VAL A 188 8.13 -8.96 -2.46
C VAL A 188 9.56 -9.33 -2.04
N GLU A 189 9.77 -9.74 -0.78
CA GLU A 189 11.08 -10.12 -0.24
C GLU A 189 11.74 -11.23 -1.04
N ILE A 190 10.94 -12.18 -1.53
CA ILE A 190 11.43 -13.33 -2.32
C ILE A 190 12.23 -12.88 -3.55
N PHE A 191 11.82 -11.81 -4.24
CA PHE A 191 12.53 -11.32 -5.43
C PHE A 191 13.89 -10.72 -5.07
N TYR A 192 13.95 -9.92 -4.01
CA TYR A 192 15.21 -9.34 -3.54
C TYR A 192 16.21 -10.42 -3.13
N ARG A 193 15.73 -11.44 -2.40
CA ARG A 193 16.57 -12.55 -1.94
C ARG A 193 16.96 -13.48 -3.08
N ALA A 194 16.05 -13.78 -3.98
CA ALA A 194 16.33 -14.62 -5.15
C ALA A 194 17.45 -14.02 -6.02
N ILE A 195 17.45 -12.72 -6.25
CA ILE A 195 18.47 -12.04 -7.05
C ILE A 195 19.79 -11.88 -6.27
N ALA A 196 19.72 -11.49 -4.99
CA ALA A 196 20.93 -11.17 -4.22
C ALA A 196 21.63 -12.41 -3.65
N GLU A 197 20.89 -13.44 -3.26
CA GLU A 197 21.38 -14.57 -2.47
C GLU A 197 21.13 -15.94 -3.16
N GLY A 198 20.30 -15.98 -4.19
CA GLY A 198 19.89 -17.24 -4.83
C GLY A 198 19.05 -18.15 -3.92
N SER A 199 18.64 -17.67 -2.75
CA SER A 199 17.85 -18.43 -1.79
C SER A 199 16.93 -17.54 -0.98
N TYR A 200 15.80 -18.13 -0.49
CA TYR A 200 14.86 -17.44 0.40
C TYR A 200 14.27 -18.43 1.41
N THR A 201 14.05 -17.95 2.64
CA THR A 201 13.24 -18.68 3.63
C THR A 201 11.91 -17.96 3.79
N CYS A 202 10.86 -18.55 3.21
CA CYS A 202 9.52 -17.99 3.23
C CYS A 202 8.87 -18.22 4.61
N PHE A 203 8.30 -17.16 5.16
CA PHE A 203 7.69 -17.18 6.49
C PHE A 203 6.20 -17.60 6.49
N VAL A 204 5.70 -18.09 5.34
CA VAL A 204 4.41 -18.74 5.24
C VAL A 204 4.58 -20.13 4.62
N ARG A 205 3.59 -21.02 4.80
CA ARG A 205 3.59 -22.34 4.19
C ARG A 205 3.53 -22.26 2.67
N SER A 206 4.04 -23.28 2.01
CA SER A 206 4.06 -23.39 0.55
C SER A 206 2.69 -23.24 -0.11
N GLU A 207 1.67 -23.82 0.50
CA GLU A 207 0.28 -23.82 0.03
C GLU A 207 -0.51 -22.56 0.42
N THR A 208 0.06 -21.67 1.24
CA THR A 208 -0.61 -20.43 1.65
C THR A 208 -0.93 -19.56 0.44
N ARG A 209 -2.23 -19.50 0.13
CA ARG A 209 -2.77 -18.72 -1.00
C ARG A 209 -3.39 -17.43 -0.51
N LEU A 210 -2.98 -16.32 -1.09
CA LEU A 210 -3.51 -15.00 -0.78
C LEU A 210 -3.83 -14.22 -2.05
N PRO A 211 -4.83 -13.33 -2.02
CA PRO A 211 -5.06 -12.39 -3.12
C PRO A 211 -3.96 -11.34 -3.13
N MET A 212 -3.41 -11.08 -4.31
CA MET A 212 -2.31 -10.18 -4.57
C MET A 212 -2.64 -9.24 -5.73
N MET A 213 -1.94 -8.12 -5.79
CA MET A 213 -2.07 -7.13 -6.86
C MET A 213 -0.72 -6.47 -7.12
N TYR A 214 -0.38 -6.27 -8.38
CA TYR A 214 0.81 -5.52 -8.75
C TYR A 214 0.59 -4.02 -8.58
N MET A 215 1.63 -3.25 -8.25
CA MET A 215 1.52 -1.82 -7.98
C MET A 215 0.89 -1.02 -9.14
N PRO A 216 1.26 -1.24 -10.42
CA PRO A 216 0.61 -0.56 -11.53
C PRO A 216 -0.92 -0.76 -11.56
N ASP A 217 -1.39 -1.99 -11.30
CA ASP A 217 -2.83 -2.29 -11.21
C ASP A 217 -3.48 -1.60 -10.01
N ALA A 218 -2.78 -1.53 -8.87
CA ALA A 218 -3.29 -0.84 -7.68
C ALA A 218 -3.45 0.67 -7.93
N ILE A 219 -2.47 1.30 -8.56
CA ILE A 219 -2.54 2.73 -8.94
C ILE A 219 -3.67 2.97 -9.93
N GLU A 220 -3.78 2.13 -10.97
CA GLU A 220 -4.87 2.24 -11.97
C GLU A 220 -6.25 2.07 -11.32
N ALA A 221 -6.40 1.12 -10.39
CA ALA A 221 -7.64 0.93 -9.65
C ALA A 221 -8.04 2.16 -8.85
N ILE A 222 -7.08 2.76 -8.12
CA ILE A 222 -7.29 3.97 -7.34
C ILE A 222 -7.74 5.13 -8.24
N LEU A 223 -7.04 5.36 -9.34
CA LEU A 223 -7.32 6.46 -10.25
C LEU A 223 -8.66 6.26 -10.97
N LYS A 224 -8.95 5.05 -11.46
CA LYS A 224 -10.22 4.71 -12.12
C LYS A 224 -11.41 4.89 -11.18
N LEU A 225 -11.31 4.41 -9.92
CA LEU A 225 -12.33 4.62 -8.92
C LEU A 225 -12.56 6.11 -8.67
N MET A 226 -11.49 6.90 -8.55
CA MET A 226 -11.59 8.33 -8.30
C MET A 226 -12.12 9.12 -9.51
N GLN A 227 -11.93 8.64 -10.72
CA GLN A 227 -12.46 9.25 -11.96
C GLN A 227 -13.91 8.86 -12.25
N ALA A 228 -14.39 7.75 -11.70
CA ALA A 228 -15.76 7.27 -11.95
C ALA A 228 -16.79 8.31 -11.53
N GLU A 229 -17.90 8.37 -12.27
CA GLU A 229 -19.06 9.21 -11.90
C GLU A 229 -19.60 8.78 -10.54
N LEU A 230 -19.99 9.74 -9.68
CA LEU A 230 -20.52 9.45 -8.34
C LEU A 230 -21.75 8.53 -8.39
N SER A 231 -22.58 8.67 -9.42
CA SER A 231 -23.75 7.82 -9.66
C SER A 231 -23.42 6.35 -9.94
N ALA A 232 -22.21 6.05 -10.39
CA ALA A 232 -21.73 4.69 -10.60
C ALA A 232 -21.25 4.04 -9.30
N ILE A 233 -20.90 4.83 -8.28
CA ILE A 233 -20.36 4.32 -7.01
C ILE A 233 -21.52 3.81 -6.13
N LYS A 234 -21.75 2.50 -6.13
CA LYS A 234 -22.83 1.85 -5.36
C LYS A 234 -22.40 1.41 -3.96
N VAL A 235 -21.12 1.14 -3.76
CA VAL A 235 -20.55 0.73 -2.46
C VAL A 235 -19.91 1.94 -1.81
N ARG A 236 -20.48 2.40 -0.70
CA ARG A 236 -20.03 3.60 0.02
C ARG A 236 -19.06 3.28 1.17
N SER A 237 -18.92 2.02 1.55
CA SER A 237 -17.95 1.57 2.56
C SER A 237 -16.57 1.35 1.92
N SER A 238 -16.41 0.26 1.18
CA SER A 238 -15.18 -0.07 0.46
C SER A 238 -15.44 -1.20 -0.54
N TYR A 239 -14.97 -1.07 -1.77
CA TYR A 239 -15.06 -2.12 -2.77
C TYR A 239 -14.07 -3.25 -2.50
N ASN A 240 -14.51 -4.49 -2.65
CA ASN A 240 -13.61 -5.61 -2.87
C ASN A 240 -12.87 -5.39 -4.18
N ILE A 241 -11.56 -5.62 -4.18
CA ILE A 241 -10.74 -5.58 -5.38
C ILE A 241 -9.70 -6.71 -5.32
N ALA A 242 -9.50 -7.36 -6.45
CA ALA A 242 -8.51 -8.42 -6.61
C ALA A 242 -7.89 -8.35 -8.00
N ALA A 243 -6.70 -8.90 -8.15
CA ALA A 243 -6.06 -9.13 -9.44
C ALA A 243 -5.77 -10.62 -9.59
N VAL A 244 -4.74 -11.09 -8.92
CA VAL A 244 -4.31 -12.49 -8.95
C VAL A 244 -4.42 -13.13 -7.57
N SER A 245 -4.51 -14.45 -7.54
CA SER A 245 -4.42 -15.20 -6.31
C SER A 245 -3.53 -16.42 -6.53
N PHE A 246 -2.45 -16.52 -5.76
CA PHE A 246 -1.47 -17.58 -5.90
C PHE A 246 -0.93 -18.01 -4.55
N SER A 247 -0.39 -19.24 -4.48
CA SER A 247 0.32 -19.74 -3.33
C SER A 247 1.79 -19.37 -3.36
N ALA A 248 2.46 -19.44 -2.21
CA ALA A 248 3.90 -19.22 -2.14
C ALA A 248 4.66 -20.18 -3.07
N ALA A 249 4.21 -21.44 -3.18
CA ALA A 249 4.82 -22.42 -4.09
C ALA A 249 4.62 -22.06 -5.56
N GLU A 250 3.47 -21.54 -5.96
CA GLU A 250 3.22 -21.10 -7.36
C GLU A 250 4.12 -19.90 -7.72
N LEU A 251 4.32 -18.96 -6.78
CA LEU A 251 5.26 -17.86 -6.99
C LEU A 251 6.70 -18.37 -7.16
N VAL A 252 7.14 -19.31 -6.32
CA VAL A 252 8.46 -19.95 -6.45
C VAL A 252 8.62 -20.65 -7.78
N ALA A 253 7.61 -21.41 -8.20
CA ALA A 253 7.63 -22.10 -9.49
C ALA A 253 7.74 -21.13 -10.68
N GLU A 254 7.09 -19.96 -10.60
CA GLU A 254 7.21 -18.94 -11.63
C GLU A 254 8.60 -18.30 -11.65
N ILE A 255 9.16 -17.97 -10.47
CA ILE A 255 10.53 -17.43 -10.36
C ILE A 255 11.57 -18.42 -10.90
N HIS A 256 11.40 -19.73 -10.68
CA HIS A 256 12.29 -20.77 -11.19
C HIS A 256 12.42 -20.79 -12.73
N LYS A 257 11.42 -20.33 -13.46
CA LYS A 257 11.51 -20.23 -14.93
C LYS A 257 12.56 -19.22 -15.39
N HIS A 258 12.83 -18.21 -14.55
CA HIS A 258 13.80 -17.16 -14.83
C HIS A 258 15.13 -17.37 -14.07
N LEU A 259 15.08 -17.95 -12.87
CA LEU A 259 16.21 -18.21 -11.98
C LEU A 259 16.24 -19.70 -11.58
N PRO A 260 16.72 -20.62 -12.47
CA PRO A 260 16.64 -22.07 -12.25
C PRO A 260 17.38 -22.57 -11.00
N ASN A 261 18.40 -21.85 -10.55
CA ASN A 261 19.21 -22.21 -9.37
C ASN A 261 18.67 -21.63 -8.05
N PHE A 262 17.59 -20.85 -8.10
CA PHE A 262 16.95 -20.30 -6.90
C PHE A 262 16.39 -21.42 -6.01
N THR A 263 16.57 -21.30 -4.69
CA THR A 263 16.02 -22.25 -3.72
C THR A 263 15.13 -21.53 -2.71
N CYS A 264 13.98 -22.14 -2.36
CA CYS A 264 13.09 -21.60 -1.36
C CYS A 264 12.77 -22.66 -0.29
N ASN A 265 13.02 -22.31 0.97
CA ASN A 265 12.60 -23.07 2.12
C ASN A 265 11.37 -22.40 2.75
N TYR A 266 10.56 -23.19 3.49
CA TYR A 266 9.36 -22.68 4.15
C TYR A 266 9.50 -22.87 5.66
N GLN A 267 9.48 -21.76 6.40
CA GLN A 267 9.54 -21.74 7.87
C GLN A 267 8.51 -20.75 8.39
N PRO A 268 7.24 -21.18 8.53
CA PRO A 268 6.16 -20.32 8.98
C PRO A 268 6.43 -19.68 10.34
N ASP A 269 6.13 -18.38 10.46
CA ASP A 269 6.19 -17.64 11.72
C ASP A 269 4.77 -17.17 12.14
N PHE A 270 4.68 -16.24 13.10
CA PHE A 270 3.41 -15.71 13.60
C PHE A 270 2.51 -15.12 12.51
N ARG A 271 3.06 -14.68 11.38
CA ARG A 271 2.32 -14.12 10.23
C ARG A 271 1.47 -15.19 9.53
N GLN A 272 1.83 -16.47 9.68
CA GLN A 272 1.02 -17.55 9.13
C GLN A 272 -0.40 -17.58 9.70
N ALA A 273 -0.56 -17.39 11.00
CA ALA A 273 -1.89 -17.35 11.62
C ALA A 273 -2.74 -16.17 11.10
N ILE A 274 -2.10 -15.04 10.81
CA ILE A 274 -2.76 -13.90 10.19
C ILE A 274 -3.19 -14.25 8.76
N ALA A 275 -2.28 -14.81 7.95
CA ALA A 275 -2.58 -15.24 6.58
C ALA A 275 -3.74 -16.25 6.53
N ASP A 276 -3.77 -17.21 7.43
CA ASP A 276 -4.86 -18.21 7.54
C ASP A 276 -6.22 -17.58 7.87
N SER A 277 -6.24 -16.41 8.49
CA SER A 277 -7.46 -15.70 8.81
C SER A 277 -8.05 -14.94 7.60
N TRP A 278 -7.29 -14.72 6.54
CA TRP A 278 -7.69 -13.94 5.36
C TRP A 278 -8.29 -14.80 4.24
N PRO A 279 -9.01 -14.19 3.30
CA PRO A 279 -9.46 -14.86 2.08
C PRO A 279 -8.30 -15.36 1.23
N SER A 280 -8.53 -16.50 0.56
CA SER A 280 -7.63 -16.99 -0.51
C SER A 280 -7.98 -16.41 -1.87
N VAL A 281 -9.26 -16.12 -2.11
CA VAL A 281 -9.78 -15.49 -3.34
C VAL A 281 -10.88 -14.51 -2.97
N ILE A 282 -10.89 -13.34 -3.59
CA ILE A 282 -11.91 -12.30 -3.40
C ILE A 282 -12.76 -12.18 -4.65
N ASP A 283 -14.07 -12.02 -4.48
CA ASP A 283 -15.00 -11.62 -5.53
C ASP A 283 -15.00 -10.10 -5.69
N ASP A 284 -14.53 -9.61 -6.83
CA ASP A 284 -14.49 -8.19 -7.19
C ASP A 284 -15.48 -7.82 -8.31
N SER A 285 -16.47 -8.69 -8.56
CA SER A 285 -17.47 -8.52 -9.62
C SER A 285 -18.24 -7.19 -9.49
N GLN A 286 -18.48 -6.72 -8.25
CA GLN A 286 -19.13 -5.44 -8.02
C GLN A 286 -18.29 -4.26 -8.54
N ALA A 287 -16.98 -4.26 -8.31
CA ALA A 287 -16.07 -3.23 -8.83
C ALA A 287 -16.01 -3.24 -10.36
N ARG A 288 -16.01 -4.45 -10.96
CA ARG A 288 -16.03 -4.63 -12.42
C ARG A 288 -17.31 -4.08 -13.04
N THR A 289 -18.45 -4.33 -12.40
CA THR A 289 -19.77 -3.87 -12.88
C THR A 289 -19.96 -2.37 -12.72
N ASP A 290 -19.61 -1.82 -11.56
CA ASP A 290 -19.96 -0.44 -11.21
C ASP A 290 -19.07 0.60 -11.92
N TRP A 291 -17.76 0.34 -11.99
CA TRP A 291 -16.81 1.32 -12.55
C TRP A 291 -15.74 0.71 -13.47
N GLY A 292 -15.97 -0.51 -13.96
CA GLY A 292 -15.21 -1.11 -15.05
C GLY A 292 -13.79 -1.55 -14.64
N TRP A 293 -13.60 -2.00 -13.38
CA TRP A 293 -12.32 -2.52 -12.91
C TRP A 293 -11.85 -3.71 -13.75
N GLN A 294 -10.58 -3.72 -14.10
CA GLN A 294 -9.88 -4.85 -14.71
C GLN A 294 -8.40 -4.72 -14.38
N HIS A 295 -7.76 -5.82 -13.97
CA HIS A 295 -6.31 -5.88 -13.81
C HIS A 295 -5.64 -6.21 -15.15
N SER A 296 -4.37 -5.84 -15.27
CA SER A 296 -3.56 -6.03 -16.49
C SER A 296 -2.46 -7.07 -16.30
N TYR A 297 -2.04 -7.34 -15.07
CA TYR A 297 -0.92 -8.22 -14.79
C TYR A 297 -1.39 -9.56 -14.21
N ASP A 298 -0.99 -10.67 -14.85
CA ASP A 298 -1.05 -12.01 -14.29
C ASP A 298 0.26 -12.34 -13.53
N LEU A 299 0.35 -13.53 -12.91
CA LEU A 299 1.54 -13.93 -12.14
C LEU A 299 2.82 -13.97 -13.00
N PRO A 300 2.84 -14.55 -14.22
CA PRO A 300 4.00 -14.50 -15.10
C PRO A 300 4.46 -13.07 -15.43
N ALA A 301 3.55 -12.17 -15.76
CA ALA A 301 3.88 -10.77 -16.06
C ALA A 301 4.46 -10.04 -14.83
N ILE A 302 3.89 -10.26 -13.64
CA ILE A 302 4.41 -9.71 -12.38
C ILE A 302 5.84 -10.18 -12.14
N VAL A 303 6.10 -11.49 -12.27
CA VAL A 303 7.44 -12.05 -12.01
C VAL A 303 8.47 -11.51 -12.99
N THR A 304 8.14 -11.46 -14.29
CA THR A 304 9.01 -10.90 -15.32
C THR A 304 9.36 -9.44 -15.00
N ASP A 305 8.37 -8.60 -14.81
CA ASP A 305 8.56 -7.15 -14.57
C ASP A 305 9.33 -6.86 -13.26
N MET A 306 9.04 -7.61 -12.18
CA MET A 306 9.78 -7.51 -10.91
C MET A 306 11.27 -7.85 -11.10
N LEU A 307 11.60 -8.93 -11.81
CA LEU A 307 12.99 -9.34 -12.03
C LEU A 307 13.73 -8.35 -12.95
N GLU A 308 13.09 -7.86 -14.00
CA GLU A 308 13.67 -6.86 -14.91
C GLU A 308 14.01 -5.55 -14.20
N HIS A 309 13.16 -5.07 -13.30
CA HIS A 309 13.38 -3.82 -12.59
C HIS A 309 14.33 -3.93 -11.39
N LEU A 310 14.41 -5.10 -10.74
CA LEU A 310 15.25 -5.29 -9.56
C LEU A 310 16.68 -5.69 -9.89
N SER A 311 16.91 -6.52 -10.92
CA SER A 311 18.24 -7.02 -11.28
C SER A 311 19.26 -5.90 -11.54
N PRO A 312 18.95 -4.84 -12.32
CA PRO A 312 19.90 -3.73 -12.53
C PRO A 312 20.15 -2.90 -11.27
N LYS A 313 19.16 -2.77 -10.38
CA LYS A 313 19.28 -2.00 -9.14
C LYS A 313 20.24 -2.70 -8.16
N LEU A 314 20.09 -4.01 -8.01
CA LEU A 314 20.92 -4.81 -7.10
C LEU A 314 22.34 -4.93 -7.63
N ALA A 315 22.55 -5.10 -8.94
CA ALA A 315 23.90 -5.08 -9.56
C ALA A 315 24.63 -3.75 -9.30
N LYS A 316 23.96 -2.60 -9.38
CA LYS A 316 24.53 -1.28 -9.05
C LYS A 316 24.83 -1.12 -7.56
N GLY A 317 24.05 -1.73 -6.68
CA GLY A 317 24.27 -1.71 -5.22
C GLY A 317 25.50 -2.52 -4.80
N ILE A 318 25.70 -3.67 -5.40
CA ILE A 318 26.86 -4.55 -5.15
C ILE A 318 28.15 -3.85 -5.57
N ASN A 319 28.19 -3.18 -6.72
CA ASN A 319 29.37 -2.44 -7.20
C ASN A 319 29.72 -1.22 -6.32
N ARG A 320 28.79 -0.62 -5.57
CA ARG A 320 29.08 0.47 -4.64
C ARG A 320 29.65 -0.01 -3.30
N GLN A 321 29.42 -1.24 -2.89
CA GLN A 321 30.00 -1.83 -1.68
C GLN A 321 31.37 -2.49 -1.92
N GLY A 322 31.64 -2.95 -3.14
CA GLY A 322 32.93 -3.52 -3.53
C GLY A 322 34.04 -2.50 -3.74
N GLY A 323 33.74 -1.21 -3.76
CA GLY A 323 34.74 -0.12 -3.96
C GLY A 323 35.23 0.57 -2.69
N ARG A 324 34.95 0.06 -1.50
CA ARG A 324 35.60 0.52 -0.26
C ARG A 324 36.89 -0.30 -0.07
N GLU A 325 37.99 0.29 -0.51
CA GLU A 325 39.36 -0.17 -0.22
C GLU A 325 39.51 -0.39 1.29
N THR A 326 40.13 -1.50 1.64
CA THR A 326 40.67 -1.78 2.98
C THR A 326 41.63 -0.67 3.39
N PRO A 327 41.45 -0.01 4.54
CA PRO A 327 42.51 0.85 5.08
C PRO A 327 43.67 -0.03 5.49
N GLY A 328 44.85 0.29 4.96
CA GLY A 328 46.11 -0.35 5.29
C GLY A 328 46.41 -0.33 6.78
N ALA A 329 46.97 -1.43 7.23
CA ALA A 329 47.58 -1.54 8.56
C ALA A 329 48.70 -0.51 8.72
N GLY A 330 48.63 0.31 9.76
CA GLY A 330 49.69 1.22 10.12
C GLY A 330 49.37 2.09 11.33
N GLU A 331 50.03 1.74 12.41
CA GLU A 331 50.41 2.55 13.57
C GLU A 331 49.62 2.44 14.87
N GLN A 332 50.32 1.76 15.77
CA GLN A 332 50.16 1.76 17.24
C GLN A 332 50.40 3.16 17.81
N GLY A 333 49.52 3.63 18.71
CA GLY A 333 49.69 4.88 19.43
C GLY A 333 48.80 5.01 20.67
N ARG A 334 49.30 4.41 21.79
CA ARG A 334 49.15 4.83 23.22
C ARG A 334 47.82 5.32 23.77
N ILE A 335 47.40 4.52 24.74
CA ILE A 335 46.57 4.79 25.92
C ILE A 335 47.06 6.05 26.68
N CYS A 336 46.11 6.93 27.10
CA CYS A 336 46.16 7.61 28.41
C CYS A 336 44.80 8.14 28.80
N ILE A 337 44.32 7.58 29.92
CA ILE A 337 43.38 8.04 30.97
C ILE A 337 41.98 8.47 30.54
#